data_09fb42076bb5bf6a2eb966f84d6ff5ff
#
_entry.id   09fb42076bb5bf6a2eb966f84d6ff5ff
#
_cell.length_a   1.000
_cell.length_b   1.000
_cell.length_c   1.000
_cell.angle_alpha   90.00
_cell.angle_beta   90.00
_cell.angle_gamma   90.00
#
_symmetry.space_group_name_H-M   'P 1'
#
loop_
_entity.id
_entity.type
_entity.pdbx_description
1 polymer ?
#
loop_
_entity_poly.entity_id
_entity_poly.type
_entity_poly.pdbx_seq_one_letter_code
_entity_poly.pdbx_strand_id
1 'polypeptide(L)'
;PFFIGRYVDKHYFCDREKDTETLIKHIVNGRNVALISPRRLGKSGLIHHTFAQESIQEKYTTIYVDIYSTKDLCEFVKSLSEAIVKAVMPQQKWHEKFFSFIKSLRVGFRIDSISGEPSFDIGVGDIEHPDKTIRELFEYMEASAKPCILAIDEFQQIREYPESTTEAFIRSMVQQCSRTSFIFCGSKRHTMTDMFYSPAKPFFQSVISQSLKPIPMDTYIEFAGRMFAERGKRLDKTAAEMVYRMFDGCTWYMQMMMNELFALTKEDMTCSPEYIDFEWEIRRPTDCKA
;
A
#
# COMPACT_ATOMS: atom_id res chain seq x y z
N PRO A 1 9.46 13.70 12.37
CA PRO A 1 9.95 13.31 11.04
C PRO A 1 9.83 11.81 10.77
N PHE A 2 9.62 10.97 11.81
CA PHE A 2 9.43 9.53 11.68
C PHE A 2 7.94 9.21 11.63
N PHE A 3 7.39 9.04 10.42
CA PHE A 3 5.98 8.78 10.23
C PHE A 3 5.67 7.28 10.30
N ILE A 4 4.63 6.93 11.05
CA ILE A 4 4.22 5.54 11.29
C ILE A 4 2.93 5.27 10.52
N GLY A 5 2.90 4.18 9.75
CA GLY A 5 1.68 3.69 9.09
C GLY A 5 1.19 4.52 7.89
N ARG A 6 1.92 5.54 7.46
CA ARG A 6 1.57 6.32 6.26
C ARG A 6 2.81 6.79 5.49
N TYR A 7 2.68 6.90 4.19
CA TYR A 7 3.62 7.62 3.33
C TYR A 7 3.28 9.12 3.38
N VAL A 8 4.30 9.97 3.48
CA VAL A 8 4.13 11.44 3.44
C VAL A 8 4.71 11.97 2.14
N ASP A 9 6.03 11.92 2.00
CA ASP A 9 6.72 12.32 0.80
C ASP A 9 8.13 11.68 0.73
N LYS A 10 8.86 11.97 -0.34
CA LYS A 10 10.20 11.44 -0.61
C LYS A 10 11.21 11.79 0.48
N HIS A 11 11.10 12.97 1.08
CA HIS A 11 12.06 13.46 2.08
C HIS A 11 12.06 12.57 3.35
N TYR A 12 10.89 12.08 3.74
CA TYR A 12 10.70 11.22 4.92
C TYR A 12 10.71 9.72 4.57
N PHE A 13 11.03 9.37 3.34
CA PHE A 13 11.10 7.99 2.87
C PHE A 13 12.56 7.54 2.82
N CYS A 14 12.89 6.49 3.57
CA CYS A 14 14.26 6.00 3.70
C CYS A 14 14.54 4.91 2.67
N ASP A 15 15.58 5.10 1.84
CA ASP A 15 16.04 4.11 0.86
C ASP A 15 14.94 3.69 -0.15
N ARG A 16 15.06 2.52 -0.74
CA ARG A 16 14.10 1.92 -1.68
C ARG A 16 14.17 2.43 -3.12
N GLU A 17 15.19 3.20 -3.50
CA GLU A 17 15.37 3.67 -4.87
C GLU A 17 15.40 2.50 -5.85
N LYS A 18 16.20 1.46 -5.56
CA LYS A 18 16.29 0.24 -6.40
C LYS A 18 14.98 -0.54 -6.45
N ASP A 19 14.30 -0.64 -5.31
CA ASP A 19 12.99 -1.32 -5.24
C ASP A 19 11.95 -0.56 -6.06
N THR A 20 11.96 0.78 -5.97
CA THR A 20 11.08 1.68 -6.72
C THR A 20 11.34 1.60 -8.22
N GLU A 21 12.61 1.70 -8.66
CA GLU A 21 13.00 1.57 -10.05
C GLU A 21 12.59 0.22 -10.64
N THR A 22 12.77 -0.85 -9.86
CA THR A 22 12.39 -2.22 -10.26
C THR A 22 10.88 -2.32 -10.46
N LEU A 23 10.10 -1.77 -9.53
CA LEU A 23 8.64 -1.78 -9.61
C LEU A 23 8.16 -0.97 -10.82
N ILE A 24 8.70 0.24 -11.03
CA ILE A 24 8.41 1.08 -12.19
C ILE A 24 8.74 0.33 -13.49
N LYS A 25 9.92 -0.31 -13.57
CA LYS A 25 10.32 -1.09 -14.74
C LYS A 25 9.33 -2.20 -15.07
N HIS A 26 8.79 -2.89 -14.08
CA HIS A 26 7.76 -3.90 -14.32
C HIS A 26 6.46 -3.28 -14.84
N ILE A 27 5.99 -2.22 -14.21
CA ILE A 27 4.77 -1.50 -14.60
C ILE A 27 4.86 -1.00 -16.04
N VAL A 28 5.94 -0.29 -16.39
CA VAL A 28 6.13 0.28 -17.73
C VAL A 28 6.19 -0.79 -18.82
N ASN A 29 6.65 -2.00 -18.47
CA ASN A 29 6.66 -3.14 -19.38
C ASN A 29 5.35 -3.96 -19.37
N GLY A 30 4.27 -3.44 -18.78
CA GLY A 30 2.96 -4.10 -18.75
C GLY A 30 2.93 -5.40 -17.93
N ARG A 31 3.83 -5.54 -16.96
CA ARG A 31 3.93 -6.75 -16.13
C ARG A 31 3.18 -6.55 -14.82
N ASN A 32 2.39 -7.54 -14.46
CA ASN A 32 1.80 -7.61 -13.12
C ASN A 32 2.84 -8.04 -12.10
N VAL A 33 2.77 -7.49 -10.90
CA VAL A 33 3.74 -7.72 -9.82
C VAL A 33 3.07 -8.31 -8.59
N ALA A 34 3.66 -9.36 -8.00
CA ALA A 34 3.34 -9.79 -6.65
C ALA A 34 4.40 -9.25 -5.68
N LEU A 35 4.04 -8.27 -4.87
CA LEU A 35 4.91 -7.69 -3.84
C LEU A 35 4.73 -8.47 -2.53
N ILE A 36 5.61 -9.45 -2.30
CA ILE A 36 5.49 -10.41 -1.20
C ILE A 36 6.62 -10.18 -0.19
N SER A 37 6.28 -9.70 1.00
CA SER A 37 7.25 -9.49 2.09
C SER A 37 6.57 -9.55 3.44
N PRO A 38 7.29 -9.88 4.51
CA PRO A 38 6.74 -9.82 5.87
C PRO A 38 6.02 -8.51 6.16
N ARG A 39 5.14 -8.54 7.15
CA ARG A 39 4.48 -7.32 7.65
C ARG A 39 5.52 -6.31 8.10
N ARG A 40 5.16 -5.02 8.04
CA ARG A 40 5.92 -3.91 8.65
C ARG A 40 7.29 -3.60 8.00
N LEU A 41 7.59 -4.16 6.81
CA LEU A 41 8.79 -3.83 6.02
C LEU A 41 8.59 -2.67 5.02
N GLY A 42 7.41 -2.03 5.00
CA GLY A 42 7.18 -0.85 4.19
C GLY A 42 6.63 -1.11 2.78
N LYS A 43 5.92 -2.24 2.53
CA LYS A 43 5.31 -2.54 1.22
C LYS A 43 4.37 -1.45 0.72
N SER A 44 3.38 -1.08 1.54
CA SER A 44 2.42 -0.01 1.19
C SER A 44 3.12 1.33 1.00
N GLY A 45 4.15 1.62 1.82
CA GLY A 45 5.02 2.79 1.65
C GLY A 45 5.72 2.80 0.29
N LEU A 46 6.28 1.66 -0.17
CA LEU A 46 6.90 1.55 -1.50
C LEU A 46 5.89 1.79 -2.61
N ILE A 47 4.68 1.24 -2.51
CA ILE A 47 3.62 1.46 -3.50
C ILE A 47 3.28 2.95 -3.60
N HIS A 48 3.01 3.61 -2.47
CA HIS A 48 2.71 5.04 -2.45
C HIS A 48 3.88 5.89 -2.93
N HIS A 49 5.13 5.54 -2.56
CA HIS A 49 6.32 6.21 -3.05
C HIS A 49 6.47 6.06 -4.57
N THR A 50 6.22 4.87 -5.11
CA THR A 50 6.22 4.63 -6.56
C THR A 50 5.13 5.45 -7.25
N PHE A 51 3.93 5.52 -6.69
CA PHE A 51 2.82 6.31 -7.22
C PHE A 51 3.11 7.82 -7.20
N ALA A 52 3.92 8.29 -6.25
CA ALA A 52 4.33 9.69 -6.16
C ALA A 52 5.45 10.09 -7.14
N GLN A 53 6.05 9.14 -7.89
CA GLN A 53 7.05 9.48 -8.89
C GLN A 53 6.42 10.21 -10.08
N GLU A 54 7.05 11.31 -10.52
CA GLU A 54 6.57 12.15 -11.63
C GLU A 54 6.30 11.33 -12.89
N SER A 55 7.21 10.43 -13.25
CA SER A 55 7.08 9.54 -14.41
C SER A 55 5.85 8.63 -14.37
N ILE A 56 5.33 8.34 -13.17
CA ILE A 56 4.09 7.57 -12.97
C ILE A 56 2.88 8.50 -12.98
N GLN A 57 2.90 9.59 -12.24
CA GLN A 57 1.78 10.53 -12.13
C GLN A 57 1.37 11.14 -13.49
N GLU A 58 2.36 11.45 -14.33
CA GLU A 58 2.11 12.00 -15.66
C GLU A 58 1.40 11.02 -16.60
N LYS A 59 1.75 9.74 -16.53
CA LYS A 59 1.37 8.72 -17.52
C LYS A 59 0.25 7.81 -17.10
N TYR A 60 0.04 7.64 -15.79
CA TYR A 60 -0.88 6.63 -15.26
C TYR A 60 -1.90 7.23 -14.29
N THR A 61 -3.06 6.59 -14.21
CA THR A 61 -3.99 6.74 -13.09
C THR A 61 -3.67 5.67 -12.06
N THR A 62 -3.30 6.08 -10.85
CA THR A 62 -2.90 5.17 -9.78
C THR A 62 -4.04 4.93 -8.80
N ILE A 63 -4.33 3.67 -8.52
CA ILE A 63 -5.42 3.23 -7.66
C ILE A 63 -4.82 2.32 -6.59
N TYR A 64 -5.07 2.62 -5.32
CA TYR A 64 -4.67 1.78 -4.19
C TYR A 64 -5.89 1.39 -3.39
N VAL A 65 -6.03 0.10 -3.12
CA VAL A 65 -7.06 -0.47 -2.26
C VAL A 65 -6.45 -1.45 -1.27
N ASP A 66 -6.78 -1.29 0.00
CA ASP A 66 -6.47 -2.25 1.06
C ASP A 66 -7.74 -3.07 1.34
N ILE A 67 -7.64 -4.39 1.18
CA ILE A 67 -8.77 -5.30 1.35
C ILE A 67 -8.68 -6.13 2.65
N TYR A 68 -7.81 -5.74 3.57
CA TYR A 68 -7.62 -6.48 4.83
C TYR A 68 -8.91 -6.70 5.63
N SER A 69 -9.78 -5.70 5.67
CA SER A 69 -11.03 -5.73 6.42
C SER A 69 -12.19 -6.42 5.70
N THR A 70 -12.05 -6.72 4.42
CA THR A 70 -13.13 -7.30 3.61
C THR A 70 -13.34 -8.79 3.90
N LYS A 71 -14.60 -9.23 3.92
CA LYS A 71 -15.00 -10.59 4.31
C LYS A 71 -15.61 -11.41 3.17
N ASP A 72 -16.04 -10.74 2.11
CA ASP A 72 -16.71 -11.33 0.96
C ASP A 72 -16.49 -10.49 -0.30
N LEU A 73 -17.02 -10.99 -1.41
CA LEU A 73 -16.90 -10.32 -2.71
C LEU A 73 -17.63 -8.96 -2.75
N CYS A 74 -18.73 -8.80 -2.01
CA CYS A 74 -19.46 -7.54 -1.95
C CYS A 74 -18.64 -6.43 -1.28
N GLU A 75 -18.02 -6.73 -0.13
CA GLU A 75 -17.14 -5.79 0.57
C GLU A 75 -15.88 -5.46 -0.25
N PHE A 76 -15.32 -6.44 -0.97
CA PHE A 76 -14.23 -6.22 -1.91
C PHE A 76 -14.63 -5.22 -3.01
N VAL A 77 -15.79 -5.44 -3.66
CA VAL A 77 -16.31 -4.57 -4.72
C VAL A 77 -16.52 -3.16 -4.20
N LYS A 78 -17.09 -3.03 -3.00
CA LYS A 78 -17.27 -1.74 -2.33
C LYS A 78 -15.94 -1.01 -2.18
N SER A 79 -14.95 -1.63 -1.54
CA SER A 79 -13.63 -1.03 -1.32
C SER A 79 -12.94 -0.64 -2.64
N LEU A 80 -13.05 -1.50 -3.66
CA LEU A 80 -12.49 -1.23 -4.98
C LEU A 80 -13.19 -0.06 -5.67
N SER A 81 -14.52 0.02 -5.59
CA SER A 81 -15.31 1.13 -6.14
C SER A 81 -14.90 2.46 -5.52
N GLU A 82 -14.79 2.52 -4.19
CA GLU A 82 -14.36 3.71 -3.46
C GLU A 82 -12.95 4.16 -3.89
N ALA A 83 -12.01 3.20 -4.01
CA ALA A 83 -10.65 3.49 -4.43
C ALA A 83 -10.58 4.03 -5.86
N ILE A 84 -11.31 3.44 -6.80
CA ILE A 84 -11.36 3.89 -8.21
C ILE A 84 -11.94 5.30 -8.30
N VAL A 85 -13.06 5.54 -7.64
CA VAL A 85 -13.70 6.85 -7.66
C VAL A 85 -12.76 7.91 -7.08
N LYS A 86 -12.15 7.66 -5.94
CA LYS A 86 -11.18 8.57 -5.31
C LYS A 86 -9.99 8.89 -6.24
N ALA A 87 -9.51 7.91 -7.01
CA ALA A 87 -8.39 8.10 -7.92
C ALA A 87 -8.74 8.90 -9.17
N VAL A 88 -9.97 8.78 -9.66
CA VAL A 88 -10.40 9.36 -10.95
C VAL A 88 -11.00 10.76 -10.79
N MET A 89 -11.67 11.05 -9.66
CA MET A 89 -12.35 12.32 -9.43
C MET A 89 -11.51 13.58 -9.59
N PRO A 90 -10.26 13.65 -9.09
CA PRO A 90 -9.43 14.85 -9.21
C PRO A 90 -9.01 15.17 -10.65
N GLN A 91 -9.06 14.19 -11.56
CA GLN A 91 -8.47 14.29 -12.90
C GLN A 91 -9.46 14.64 -14.00
N GLN A 92 -10.76 14.56 -13.79
CA GLN A 92 -11.76 14.77 -14.82
C GLN A 92 -12.79 15.83 -14.42
N LYS A 93 -12.95 16.83 -15.30
CA LYS A 93 -14.21 17.59 -15.35
C LYS A 93 -15.33 16.55 -15.51
N TRP A 94 -16.26 16.55 -14.60
CA TRP A 94 -17.43 15.68 -14.48
C TRP A 94 -18.07 15.38 -15.86
N HIS A 95 -17.72 14.23 -16.46
CA HIS A 95 -18.29 13.82 -17.73
C HIS A 95 -19.51 12.92 -17.49
N GLU A 96 -20.50 13.02 -18.36
CA GLU A 96 -21.74 12.23 -18.34
C GLU A 96 -21.45 10.72 -18.21
N LYS A 97 -20.34 10.24 -18.80
CA LYS A 97 -19.90 8.83 -18.70
C LYS A 97 -19.54 8.41 -17.27
N PHE A 98 -18.93 9.30 -16.47
CA PHE A 98 -18.63 9.02 -15.06
C PHE A 98 -19.91 8.94 -14.23
N PHE A 99 -20.85 9.87 -14.44
CA PHE A 99 -22.14 9.81 -13.77
C PHE A 99 -22.98 8.59 -14.17
N SER A 100 -22.95 8.20 -15.44
CA SER A 100 -23.65 6.98 -15.89
C SER A 100 -23.02 5.73 -15.28
N PHE A 101 -21.68 5.70 -15.14
CA PHE A 101 -20.96 4.63 -14.45
C PHE A 101 -21.31 4.56 -12.96
N ILE A 102 -21.25 5.66 -12.23
CA ILE A 102 -21.65 5.70 -10.81
C ILE A 102 -23.11 5.30 -10.62
N LYS A 103 -24.01 5.73 -11.53
CA LYS A 103 -25.42 5.29 -11.51
C LYS A 103 -25.57 3.80 -11.79
N SER A 104 -24.72 3.22 -12.66
CA SER A 104 -24.75 1.78 -12.95
C SER A 104 -24.33 0.94 -11.76
N LEU A 105 -23.43 1.48 -10.93
CA LEU A 105 -23.01 0.83 -9.68
C LEU A 105 -24.12 0.80 -8.62
N ARG A 106 -25.25 1.50 -8.83
CA ARG A 106 -26.34 1.68 -7.83
C ARG A 106 -25.84 2.12 -6.46
N VAL A 107 -24.74 2.84 -6.47
CA VAL A 107 -24.09 3.36 -5.27
C VAL A 107 -24.76 4.68 -4.86
N GLY A 108 -25.18 4.80 -3.63
CA GLY A 108 -25.61 6.06 -3.04
C GLY A 108 -24.44 7.04 -3.00
N PHE A 109 -24.39 7.93 -3.99
CA PHE A 109 -23.38 8.97 -4.07
C PHE A 109 -23.91 10.24 -3.39
N ARG A 110 -23.15 10.72 -2.40
CA ARG A 110 -23.39 12.02 -1.79
C ARG A 110 -22.12 12.86 -1.90
N ILE A 111 -22.27 14.12 -2.22
CA ILE A 111 -21.19 15.11 -2.05
C ILE A 111 -21.41 15.71 -0.68
N ASP A 112 -20.42 15.61 0.19
CA ASP A 112 -20.43 16.34 1.45
C ASP A 112 -20.49 17.84 1.14
N SER A 113 -21.57 18.50 1.61
CA SER A 113 -21.83 19.90 1.29
C SER A 113 -20.84 20.87 1.96
N ILE A 114 -20.05 20.41 2.92
CA ILE A 114 -19.10 21.23 3.69
C ILE A 114 -17.68 21.07 3.14
N SER A 115 -17.24 19.83 2.91
CA SER A 115 -15.89 19.54 2.41
C SER A 115 -15.80 19.49 0.89
N GLY A 116 -16.93 19.36 0.18
CA GLY A 116 -16.95 19.10 -1.26
C GLY A 116 -16.41 17.71 -1.63
N GLU A 117 -16.08 16.89 -0.63
CA GLU A 117 -15.58 15.54 -0.86
C GLU A 117 -16.72 14.56 -1.16
N PRO A 118 -16.52 13.64 -2.10
CA PRO A 118 -17.50 12.60 -2.36
C PRO A 118 -17.53 11.63 -1.19
N SER A 119 -18.68 11.46 -0.59
CA SER A 119 -18.97 10.37 0.33
C SER A 119 -19.82 9.33 -0.38
N PHE A 120 -19.41 8.09 -0.25
CA PHE A 120 -20.15 6.95 -0.80
C PHE A 120 -20.89 6.28 0.34
N ASP A 121 -22.20 6.33 0.29
CA ASP A 121 -23.06 5.55 1.17
C ASP A 121 -23.38 4.22 0.48
N ILE A 122 -22.33 3.39 0.31
CA ILE A 122 -22.52 2.05 -0.21
C ILE A 122 -22.91 1.17 0.98
N GLY A 123 -24.19 0.97 1.19
CA GLY A 123 -24.66 -0.10 2.06
C GLY A 123 -24.24 -1.46 1.50
N VAL A 124 -23.77 -2.36 2.36
CA VAL A 124 -23.39 -3.73 1.94
C VAL A 124 -24.55 -4.46 1.26
N GLY A 125 -25.79 -4.01 1.49
CA GLY A 125 -27.01 -4.56 0.85
C GLY A 125 -27.33 -4.00 -0.56
N ASP A 126 -26.58 -3.00 -1.06
CA ASP A 126 -26.91 -2.34 -2.32
C ASP A 126 -26.26 -2.98 -3.55
N ILE A 127 -25.32 -3.92 -3.37
CA ILE A 127 -24.64 -4.64 -4.45
C ILE A 127 -25.30 -6.00 -4.65
N GLU A 128 -26.35 -6.04 -5.47
CA GLU A 128 -27.07 -7.29 -5.77
C GLU A 128 -26.23 -8.27 -6.62
N HIS A 129 -25.34 -7.75 -7.47
CA HIS A 129 -24.54 -8.51 -8.41
C HIS A 129 -23.06 -8.07 -8.38
N PRO A 130 -22.28 -8.52 -7.39
CA PRO A 130 -20.89 -8.08 -7.22
C PRO A 130 -19.99 -8.47 -8.40
N ASP A 131 -20.25 -9.62 -9.02
CA ASP A 131 -19.53 -10.09 -10.20
C ASP A 131 -19.74 -9.17 -11.42
N LYS A 132 -20.96 -8.68 -11.63
CA LYS A 132 -21.27 -7.70 -12.68
C LYS A 132 -20.60 -6.37 -12.39
N THR A 133 -20.69 -5.90 -11.17
CA THR A 133 -20.09 -4.62 -10.75
C THR A 133 -18.56 -4.63 -10.93
N ILE A 134 -17.87 -5.72 -10.59
CA ILE A 134 -16.42 -5.86 -10.85
C ILE A 134 -16.12 -5.73 -12.34
N ARG A 135 -16.89 -6.38 -13.23
CA ARG A 135 -16.69 -6.27 -14.68
C ARG A 135 -16.78 -4.81 -15.15
N GLU A 136 -17.82 -4.11 -14.73
CA GLU A 136 -18.02 -2.69 -15.05
C GLU A 136 -16.87 -1.81 -14.53
N LEU A 137 -16.34 -2.10 -13.33
CA LEU A 137 -15.17 -1.40 -12.77
C LEU A 137 -13.90 -1.62 -13.60
N PHE A 138 -13.64 -2.85 -14.02
CA PHE A 138 -12.48 -3.17 -14.87
C PHE A 138 -12.62 -2.59 -16.27
N GLU A 139 -13.80 -2.67 -16.88
CA GLU A 139 -14.10 -2.01 -18.16
C GLU A 139 -13.91 -0.50 -18.10
N TYR A 140 -14.31 0.13 -16.98
CA TYR A 140 -14.11 1.55 -16.76
C TYR A 140 -12.62 1.90 -16.68
N MET A 141 -11.81 1.13 -15.95
CA MET A 141 -10.36 1.33 -15.88
C MET A 141 -9.70 1.19 -17.27
N GLU A 142 -10.09 0.17 -18.05
CA GLU A 142 -9.57 -0.05 -19.40
C GLU A 142 -9.96 1.07 -20.39
N ALA A 143 -11.14 1.67 -20.21
CA ALA A 143 -11.63 2.79 -21.02
C ALA A 143 -11.11 4.16 -20.59
N SER A 144 -10.34 4.24 -19.49
CA SER A 144 -9.84 5.51 -18.96
C SER A 144 -8.85 6.19 -19.92
N ALA A 145 -8.73 7.52 -19.84
CA ALA A 145 -7.84 8.31 -20.70
C ALA A 145 -6.37 7.89 -20.54
N LYS A 146 -5.91 7.74 -19.29
CA LYS A 146 -4.58 7.22 -18.94
C LYS A 146 -4.69 5.73 -18.61
N PRO A 147 -3.64 4.93 -18.92
CA PRO A 147 -3.53 3.57 -18.38
C PRO A 147 -3.60 3.58 -16.85
N CYS A 148 -4.12 2.50 -16.26
CA CYS A 148 -4.26 2.40 -14.83
C CYS A 148 -3.17 1.53 -14.19
N ILE A 149 -2.85 1.83 -12.95
CA ILE A 149 -2.10 0.95 -12.06
C ILE A 149 -2.98 0.68 -10.85
N LEU A 150 -3.41 -0.58 -10.67
CA LEU A 150 -4.19 -0.99 -9.52
C LEU A 150 -3.34 -1.79 -8.55
N ALA A 151 -3.08 -1.23 -7.37
CA ALA A 151 -2.46 -1.93 -6.26
C ALA A 151 -3.52 -2.43 -5.28
N ILE A 152 -3.54 -3.74 -5.04
CA ILE A 152 -4.45 -4.39 -4.08
C ILE A 152 -3.58 -4.88 -2.92
N ASP A 153 -3.69 -4.23 -1.77
CA ASP A 153 -2.95 -4.60 -0.58
C ASP A 153 -3.70 -5.68 0.23
N GLU A 154 -2.92 -6.53 0.89
CA GLU A 154 -3.36 -7.74 1.61
C GLU A 154 -4.19 -8.69 0.73
N PHE A 155 -3.77 -8.85 -0.55
CA PHE A 155 -4.48 -9.60 -1.58
C PHE A 155 -4.84 -11.04 -1.20
N GLN A 156 -4.05 -11.68 -0.33
CA GLN A 156 -4.39 -13.03 0.17
C GLN A 156 -5.73 -13.08 0.90
N GLN A 157 -6.33 -11.94 1.26
CA GLN A 157 -7.62 -11.87 1.94
C GLN A 157 -8.75 -12.48 1.11
N ILE A 158 -8.67 -12.43 -0.22
CA ILE A 158 -9.70 -13.04 -1.10
C ILE A 158 -9.88 -14.55 -0.89
N ARG A 159 -8.91 -15.23 -0.30
CA ARG A 159 -9.00 -16.68 0.01
C ARG A 159 -9.81 -16.98 1.26
N GLU A 160 -10.07 -16.00 2.06
CA GLU A 160 -10.92 -16.13 3.26
C GLU A 160 -12.41 -15.88 2.92
N TYR A 161 -12.73 -15.51 1.67
CA TYR A 161 -14.09 -15.26 1.25
C TYR A 161 -14.89 -16.56 1.11
N PRO A 162 -16.19 -16.53 1.41
CA PRO A 162 -17.06 -17.70 1.29
C PRO A 162 -17.26 -18.14 -0.16
N GLU A 163 -17.10 -17.23 -1.14
CA GLU A 163 -17.24 -17.53 -2.57
C GLU A 163 -15.96 -18.19 -3.10
N SER A 164 -15.98 -19.52 -3.22
CA SER A 164 -14.82 -20.34 -3.62
C SER A 164 -14.28 -20.03 -5.03
N THR A 165 -15.03 -19.34 -5.87
CA THR A 165 -14.64 -18.98 -7.25
C THR A 165 -13.99 -17.62 -7.36
N THR A 166 -13.89 -16.83 -6.29
CA THR A 166 -13.40 -15.45 -6.30
C THR A 166 -12.01 -15.33 -6.94
N GLU A 167 -11.08 -16.20 -6.58
CA GLU A 167 -9.69 -16.17 -7.11
C GLU A 167 -9.69 -16.38 -8.63
N ALA A 168 -10.42 -17.36 -9.14
CA ALA A 168 -10.55 -17.64 -10.57
C ALA A 168 -11.26 -16.50 -11.31
N PHE A 169 -12.29 -15.94 -10.71
CA PHE A 169 -13.04 -14.83 -11.28
C PHE A 169 -12.16 -13.57 -11.42
N ILE A 170 -11.48 -13.13 -10.34
CA ILE A 170 -10.60 -11.97 -10.41
C ILE A 170 -9.47 -12.22 -11.42
N ARG A 171 -8.90 -13.44 -11.45
CA ARG A 171 -7.90 -13.81 -12.44
C ARG A 171 -8.39 -13.63 -13.88
N SER A 172 -9.61 -14.05 -14.16
CA SER A 172 -10.18 -13.89 -15.50
C SER A 172 -10.34 -12.42 -15.91
N MET A 173 -10.70 -11.55 -14.95
CA MET A 173 -10.79 -10.11 -15.18
C MET A 173 -9.42 -9.48 -15.44
N VAL A 174 -8.42 -9.82 -14.65
CA VAL A 174 -7.03 -9.37 -14.82
C VAL A 174 -6.49 -9.74 -16.20
N GLN A 175 -6.80 -10.94 -16.70
CA GLN A 175 -6.38 -11.38 -18.05
C GLN A 175 -6.98 -10.58 -19.21
N GLN A 176 -8.15 -10.00 -19.02
CA GLN A 176 -8.82 -9.20 -20.03
C GLN A 176 -8.29 -7.76 -20.09
N CYS A 177 -7.56 -7.33 -19.07
CA CYS A 177 -6.98 -5.99 -19.03
C CYS A 177 -5.71 -5.92 -19.86
N SER A 178 -5.65 -4.94 -20.74
CA SER A 178 -4.50 -4.65 -21.61
C SER A 178 -3.81 -3.33 -21.26
N ARG A 179 -4.53 -2.42 -20.59
CA ARG A 179 -4.06 -1.08 -20.24
C ARG A 179 -3.90 -0.88 -18.73
N THR A 180 -4.29 -1.87 -17.93
CA THR A 180 -4.17 -1.84 -16.47
C THR A 180 -3.06 -2.79 -16.02
N SER A 181 -2.09 -2.27 -15.26
CA SER A 181 -1.07 -3.06 -14.56
C SER A 181 -1.48 -3.30 -13.12
N PHE A 182 -1.25 -4.51 -12.62
CA PHE A 182 -1.66 -4.90 -11.27
C PHE A 182 -0.46 -5.11 -10.35
N ILE A 183 -0.59 -4.62 -9.11
CA ILE A 183 0.32 -4.89 -8.01
C ILE A 183 -0.47 -5.63 -6.92
N PHE A 184 -0.22 -6.92 -6.78
CA PHE A 184 -0.80 -7.74 -5.71
C PHE A 184 0.14 -7.73 -4.52
N CYS A 185 -0.20 -7.02 -3.48
CA CYS A 185 0.63 -6.89 -2.28
C CYS A 185 0.11 -7.82 -1.18
N GLY A 186 1.01 -8.49 -0.47
CA GLY A 186 0.61 -9.38 0.61
C GLY A 186 1.71 -9.69 1.60
N SER A 187 1.29 -10.00 2.82
CA SER A 187 2.17 -10.27 3.95
C SER A 187 2.25 -11.75 4.34
N LYS A 188 1.21 -12.54 4.06
CA LYS A 188 1.18 -13.98 4.30
C LYS A 188 1.96 -14.70 3.18
N ARG A 189 3.31 -14.78 3.34
CA ARG A 189 4.22 -15.29 2.29
C ARG A 189 3.79 -16.65 1.74
N HIS A 190 3.47 -17.61 2.61
CA HIS A 190 3.08 -18.96 2.17
C HIS A 190 1.83 -18.92 1.30
N THR A 191 0.78 -18.20 1.73
CA THR A 191 -0.47 -18.06 0.99
C THR A 191 -0.26 -17.39 -0.36
N MET A 192 0.48 -16.27 -0.40
CA MET A 192 0.79 -15.56 -1.65
C MET A 192 1.62 -16.42 -2.61
N THR A 193 2.61 -17.15 -2.08
CA THR A 193 3.41 -18.06 -2.90
C THR A 193 2.55 -19.19 -3.48
N ASP A 194 1.65 -19.76 -2.70
CA ASP A 194 0.72 -20.78 -3.19
C ASP A 194 -0.19 -20.22 -4.29
N MET A 195 -0.75 -19.02 -4.11
CA MET A 195 -1.63 -18.38 -5.13
C MET A 195 -0.95 -18.18 -6.48
N PHE A 196 0.30 -17.70 -6.49
CA PHE A 196 0.96 -17.28 -7.73
C PHE A 196 1.93 -18.32 -8.33
N TYR A 197 2.39 -19.29 -7.56
CA TYR A 197 3.41 -20.25 -7.98
C TYR A 197 2.99 -21.72 -7.91
N SER A 198 1.80 -22.02 -7.36
CA SER A 198 1.27 -23.39 -7.39
C SER A 198 0.58 -23.67 -8.73
N PRO A 199 0.94 -24.74 -9.46
CA PRO A 199 0.36 -25.04 -10.78
C PRO A 199 -1.16 -25.23 -10.79
N ALA A 200 -1.73 -25.62 -9.64
CA ALA A 200 -3.18 -25.85 -9.51
C ALA A 200 -3.99 -24.56 -9.27
N LYS A 201 -3.32 -23.39 -9.16
CA LYS A 201 -3.99 -22.13 -8.80
C LYS A 201 -4.28 -21.25 -10.01
N PRO A 202 -5.39 -20.48 -9.98
CA PRO A 202 -5.78 -19.61 -11.08
C PRO A 202 -4.71 -18.59 -11.48
N PHE A 203 -3.98 -18.02 -10.52
CA PHE A 203 -2.94 -17.02 -10.77
C PHE A 203 -1.55 -17.61 -11.10
N PHE A 204 -1.44 -18.91 -11.33
CA PHE A 204 -0.16 -19.54 -11.67
C PHE A 204 0.57 -18.81 -12.79
N GLN A 205 1.84 -18.44 -12.56
CA GLN A 205 2.73 -17.74 -13.51
C GLN A 205 2.16 -16.44 -14.13
N SER A 206 1.29 -15.74 -13.41
CA SER A 206 0.64 -14.51 -13.92
C SER A 206 1.33 -13.21 -13.48
N VAL A 207 2.36 -13.29 -12.67
CA VAL A 207 3.04 -12.15 -12.06
C VAL A 207 4.56 -12.33 -12.02
N ILE A 208 5.27 -11.22 -11.87
CA ILE A 208 6.68 -11.22 -11.45
C ILE A 208 6.71 -10.97 -9.93
N SER A 209 7.49 -11.77 -9.19
CA SER A 209 7.63 -11.55 -7.75
C SER A 209 8.69 -10.50 -7.45
N GLN A 210 8.34 -9.59 -6.57
CA GLN A 210 9.27 -8.67 -5.91
C GLN A 210 9.13 -8.82 -4.40
N SER A 211 10.24 -8.81 -3.66
CA SER A 211 10.23 -8.87 -2.20
C SER A 211 11.12 -7.79 -1.62
N LEU A 212 10.69 -7.23 -0.48
CA LEU A 212 11.50 -6.28 0.27
C LEU A 212 12.37 -7.00 1.28
N LYS A 213 13.59 -6.55 1.39
CA LYS A 213 14.51 -6.88 2.49
C LYS A 213 14.48 -5.74 3.52
N PRO A 214 14.94 -5.95 4.75
CA PRO A 214 15.22 -4.84 5.66
C PRO A 214 16.10 -3.78 4.97
N ILE A 215 15.87 -2.52 5.31
CA ILE A 215 16.74 -1.42 4.86
C ILE A 215 18.14 -1.68 5.44
N PRO A 216 19.24 -1.50 4.69
CA PRO A 216 20.59 -1.66 5.22
C PRO A 216 20.81 -0.78 6.45
N MET A 217 21.48 -1.32 7.48
CA MET A 217 21.65 -0.64 8.76
C MET A 217 22.30 0.73 8.62
N ASP A 218 23.40 0.81 7.86
CA ASP A 218 24.12 2.09 7.67
C ASP A 218 23.23 3.13 6.99
N THR A 219 22.47 2.74 5.96
CA THR A 219 21.53 3.63 5.25
C THR A 219 20.42 4.14 6.20
N TYR A 220 19.91 3.27 7.08
CA TYR A 220 18.90 3.69 8.04
C TYR A 220 19.46 4.64 9.09
N ILE A 221 20.69 4.40 9.58
CA ILE A 221 21.38 5.26 10.54
C ILE A 221 21.62 6.66 9.95
N GLU A 222 22.10 6.73 8.71
CA GLU A 222 22.31 8.00 8.00
C GLU A 222 20.98 8.78 7.85
N PHE A 223 19.92 8.09 7.44
CA PHE A 223 18.59 8.69 7.36
C PHE A 223 18.13 9.22 8.71
N ALA A 224 18.20 8.41 9.78
CA ALA A 224 17.78 8.81 11.11
C ALA A 224 18.59 10.00 11.63
N GLY A 225 19.92 9.97 11.46
CA GLY A 225 20.81 11.08 11.82
C GLY A 225 20.44 12.39 11.11
N ARG A 226 20.16 12.34 9.81
CA ARG A 226 19.69 13.49 9.04
C ARG A 226 18.38 14.05 9.59
N MET A 227 17.42 13.20 9.90
CA MET A 227 16.10 13.61 10.45
C MET A 227 16.23 14.32 11.81
N PHE A 228 17.19 13.90 12.66
CA PHE A 228 17.49 14.57 13.90
C PHE A 228 18.18 15.93 13.65
N ALA A 229 19.21 15.94 12.80
CA ALA A 229 19.99 17.14 12.49
C ALA A 229 19.15 18.29 11.92
N GLU A 230 18.17 18.00 11.06
CA GLU A 230 17.24 18.98 10.49
C GLU A 230 16.41 19.75 11.51
N ARG A 231 16.37 19.27 12.74
CA ARG A 231 15.66 19.89 13.87
C ARG A 231 16.59 20.27 15.02
N GLY A 232 17.87 20.51 14.71
CA GLY A 232 18.86 20.94 15.70
C GLY A 232 19.16 19.89 16.78
N LYS A 233 18.86 18.61 16.54
CA LYS A 233 19.10 17.50 17.46
C LYS A 233 20.23 16.63 16.94
N ARG A 234 20.84 15.85 17.81
CA ARG A 234 21.87 14.86 17.43
C ARG A 234 21.41 13.47 17.80
N LEU A 235 21.75 12.49 16.96
CA LEU A 235 21.52 11.07 17.23
C LEU A 235 22.88 10.39 17.35
N ASP A 236 23.12 9.74 18.49
CA ASP A 236 24.29 8.88 18.66
C ASP A 236 24.17 7.67 17.73
N LYS A 237 25.24 7.36 17.01
CA LYS A 237 25.28 6.22 16.09
C LYS A 237 24.99 4.91 16.83
N THR A 238 25.52 4.73 18.02
CA THR A 238 25.31 3.54 18.86
C THR A 238 23.84 3.38 19.23
N ALA A 239 23.15 4.48 19.56
CA ALA A 239 21.72 4.47 19.82
C ALA A 239 20.93 4.01 18.60
N ALA A 240 21.26 4.53 17.41
CA ALA A 240 20.60 4.12 16.17
C ALA A 240 20.86 2.64 15.82
N GLU A 241 22.09 2.14 16.03
CA GLU A 241 22.43 0.72 15.87
C GLU A 241 21.67 -0.17 16.84
N MET A 242 21.51 0.25 18.10
CA MET A 242 20.72 -0.50 19.08
C MET A 242 19.27 -0.65 18.64
N VAL A 243 18.62 0.44 18.21
CA VAL A 243 17.25 0.39 17.70
C VAL A 243 17.15 -0.54 16.48
N TYR A 244 18.09 -0.46 15.55
CA TYR A 244 18.09 -1.34 14.37
C TYR A 244 18.18 -2.82 14.76
N ARG A 245 19.12 -3.18 15.65
CA ARG A 245 19.34 -4.54 16.13
C ARG A 245 18.17 -5.07 16.95
N MET A 246 17.58 -4.21 17.79
CA MET A 246 16.42 -4.55 18.63
C MET A 246 15.22 -5.03 17.80
N PHE A 247 15.02 -4.47 16.61
CA PHE A 247 13.88 -4.77 15.74
C PHE A 247 14.27 -5.52 14.48
N ASP A 248 15.50 -6.03 14.37
CA ASP A 248 16.01 -6.78 13.21
C ASP A 248 15.70 -6.09 11.86
N GLY A 249 15.85 -4.76 11.82
CA GLY A 249 15.58 -3.96 10.63
C GLY A 249 14.10 -3.85 10.24
N CYS A 250 13.16 -4.22 11.12
CA CYS A 250 11.74 -4.08 10.88
C CYS A 250 11.32 -2.60 10.88
N THR A 251 11.11 -2.05 9.70
CA THR A 251 10.97 -0.60 9.46
C THR A 251 9.91 0.06 10.35
N TRP A 252 8.76 -0.57 10.53
CA TRP A 252 7.67 0.00 11.31
C TRP A 252 8.02 0.19 12.79
N TYR A 253 8.68 -0.81 13.39
CA TYR A 253 9.09 -0.74 14.78
C TYR A 253 10.24 0.24 14.99
N MET A 254 11.19 0.27 14.04
CA MET A 254 12.27 1.25 14.07
C MET A 254 11.73 2.68 13.98
N GLN A 255 10.77 2.94 13.08
CA GLN A 255 10.15 4.26 12.96
C GLN A 255 9.37 4.65 14.22
N MET A 256 8.67 3.69 14.85
CA MET A 256 7.97 3.93 16.10
C MET A 256 8.94 4.36 17.22
N MET A 257 10.00 3.60 17.41
CA MET A 257 11.02 3.92 18.44
C MET A 257 11.71 5.24 18.13
N MET A 258 12.14 5.47 16.90
CA MET A 258 12.79 6.73 16.50
C MET A 258 11.86 7.94 16.62
N ASN A 259 10.55 7.78 16.44
CA ASN A 259 9.58 8.86 16.67
C ASN A 259 9.59 9.29 18.16
N GLU A 260 9.57 8.33 19.07
CA GLU A 260 9.61 8.59 20.52
C GLU A 260 10.94 9.19 20.95
N LEU A 261 12.05 8.58 20.54
CA LEU A 261 13.40 9.10 20.84
C LEU A 261 13.58 10.54 20.33
N PHE A 262 13.05 10.81 19.14
CA PHE A 262 13.07 12.15 18.57
C PHE A 262 12.24 13.14 19.41
N ALA A 263 11.07 12.74 19.91
CA ALA A 263 10.21 13.56 20.73
C ALA A 263 10.86 13.89 22.09
N LEU A 264 11.54 12.92 22.70
CA LEU A 264 12.22 13.08 23.99
C LEU A 264 13.50 13.92 23.92
N THR A 265 14.19 13.87 22.78
CA THR A 265 15.43 14.62 22.61
C THR A 265 15.13 16.10 22.40
N LYS A 266 15.67 16.97 23.27
CA LYS A 266 15.54 18.42 23.13
C LYS A 266 16.49 18.96 22.05
N GLU A 267 16.21 20.17 21.57
CA GLU A 267 17.14 20.89 20.68
C GLU A 267 18.53 21.00 21.36
N ASP A 268 19.58 20.96 20.55
CA ASP A 268 20.99 20.95 20.95
C ASP A 268 21.44 19.74 21.81
N MET A 269 20.54 18.79 22.07
CA MET A 269 20.87 17.57 22.82
C MET A 269 21.15 16.39 21.89
N THR A 270 21.87 15.40 22.45
CA THR A 270 22.15 14.13 21.77
C THR A 270 21.29 13.03 22.34
N CYS A 271 20.58 12.33 21.46
CA CYS A 271 19.91 11.08 21.82
C CYS A 271 20.98 9.99 22.00
N SER A 272 21.20 9.58 23.25
CA SER A 272 22.15 8.54 23.62
C SER A 272 21.46 7.19 23.86
N PRO A 273 22.20 6.07 23.96
CA PRO A 273 21.66 4.75 24.25
C PRO A 273 20.78 4.65 25.50
N GLU A 274 21.04 5.44 26.53
CA GLU A 274 20.29 5.42 27.80
C GLU A 274 18.80 5.80 27.60
N TYR A 275 18.47 6.60 26.58
CA TYR A 275 17.08 6.92 26.23
C TYR A 275 16.31 5.69 25.75
N ILE A 276 17.00 4.71 25.15
CA ILE A 276 16.38 3.51 24.57
C ILE A 276 15.94 2.56 25.71
N ASP A 277 16.79 2.34 26.70
CA ASP A 277 16.49 1.45 27.82
C ASP A 277 15.25 1.94 28.58
N PHE A 278 15.13 3.25 28.80
CA PHE A 278 13.98 3.87 29.44
C PHE A 278 12.67 3.66 28.66
N GLU A 279 12.68 3.92 27.35
CA GLU A 279 11.48 3.77 26.51
C GLU A 279 11.09 2.31 26.30
N TRP A 280 12.07 1.40 26.22
CA TRP A 280 11.80 -0.03 26.08
C TRP A 280 11.14 -0.64 27.32
N GLU A 281 11.53 -0.23 28.51
CA GLU A 281 10.89 -0.67 29.76
C GLU A 281 9.43 -0.25 29.85
N ILE A 282 9.10 0.96 29.36
CA ILE A 282 7.72 1.50 29.40
C ILE A 282 6.81 0.87 28.34
N ARG A 283 7.34 0.56 27.16
CA ARG A 283 6.51 0.26 25.96
C ARG A 283 6.75 -1.12 25.36
N ARG A 284 7.34 -2.04 26.08
CA ARG A 284 7.60 -3.40 25.60
C ARG A 284 6.35 -3.97 24.94
N PRO A 285 6.30 -4.16 23.58
CA PRO A 285 5.14 -4.75 22.95
C PRO A 285 4.94 -6.17 23.47
N THR A 286 3.76 -6.49 23.91
CA THR A 286 3.38 -7.83 24.38
C THR A 286 3.51 -8.89 23.28
N ASP A 287 3.63 -8.47 22.00
CA ASP A 287 3.62 -9.31 20.82
C ASP A 287 4.99 -9.49 20.11
N CYS A 288 6.10 -9.06 20.73
CA CYS A 288 7.44 -9.31 20.18
C CYS A 288 7.98 -10.69 20.59
N LYS A 289 7.19 -11.75 20.37
CA LYS A 289 7.67 -13.13 20.26
C LYS A 289 7.10 -13.71 18.97
N ALA A 290 7.92 -13.76 17.94
CA ALA A 290 7.70 -14.59 16.78
C ALA A 290 8.89 -15.52 16.65
#